data_0056814c0aaaef9f0445f4bb57056008
#
_entry.id   0056814c0aaaef9f0445f4bb57056008
#
_cell.length_a   1.000
_cell.length_b   1.000
_cell.length_c   1.000
_cell.angle_alpha   90.00
_cell.angle_beta   90.00
_cell.angle_gamma   90.00
#
_symmetry.space_group_name_H-M   'P 1'
#
loop_
_entity.id
_entity.type
_entity.pdbx_description
1 polymer ?
#
loop_
_entity_poly.entity_id
_entity_poly.type
_entity_poly.pdbx_seq_one_letter_code
_entity_poly.pdbx_strand_id
1 'polypeptide(L)'
;SAASDVYKRQIYGSIANINAFAIGAKMVNPRAKVYLEWSSMKDIDIAERLKEIGAGCISGKDMVIPEESTREFGLYTLDGEHTRSLAMPLWHWGKFYEQLIRTIMDGTWKYDDNSYEKKAINYWWGMSAGVIDVICSKNIPAETKRLMELLKQSIVSQQFSPFSGILYSQNGMVQGDPKQRLTPEEIITMDWLAENVVGIIPKTEDLQEQAKPVTLQQGVNKEKGQI
;
A
#
# COMPACT_ATOMS: atom_id res chain seq x y z
N SER A 1 -6.33 -0.50 4.24
CA SER A 1 -5.25 0.31 4.82
C SER A 1 -4.92 1.53 3.99
N ALA A 2 -4.82 1.39 2.67
CA ALA A 2 -4.36 2.47 1.81
C ALA A 2 -5.16 3.78 1.99
N ALA A 3 -6.47 3.71 2.00
CA ALA A 3 -7.30 4.92 2.07
C ALA A 3 -7.25 5.66 3.41
N SER A 4 -7.06 4.95 4.51
CA SER A 4 -7.11 5.57 5.85
C SER A 4 -5.75 5.89 6.44
N ASP A 5 -4.68 5.19 6.05
CA ASP A 5 -3.33 5.44 6.54
C ASP A 5 -2.62 6.57 5.81
N VAL A 6 -3.04 6.89 4.61
CA VAL A 6 -2.59 8.07 3.86
C VAL A 6 -2.70 9.35 4.69
N TYR A 7 -3.69 9.40 5.56
CA TYR A 7 -3.93 10.56 6.41
C TYR A 7 -2.85 10.81 7.47
N LYS A 8 -2.24 9.77 8.02
CA LYS A 8 -1.41 9.95 9.23
C LYS A 8 0.10 9.83 9.02
N ARG A 9 0.58 9.09 8.03
CA ARG A 9 2.01 8.73 8.02
C ARG A 9 2.70 8.57 6.67
N GLN A 10 2.01 8.28 5.56
CA GLN A 10 2.70 7.91 4.33
C GLN A 10 1.87 8.17 3.09
N ILE A 11 2.14 9.26 2.42
CA ILE A 11 1.70 9.40 1.03
C ILE A 11 2.70 8.69 0.10
N TYR A 12 3.97 8.63 0.49
CA TYR A 12 5.00 7.84 -0.20
C TYR A 12 4.61 6.36 -0.25
N GLY A 13 4.47 5.83 -1.45
CA GLY A 13 4.13 4.43 -1.68
C GLY A 13 2.65 4.08 -1.47
N SER A 14 1.79 4.99 -1.01
CA SER A 14 0.36 4.70 -0.83
C SER A 14 -0.33 4.35 -2.14
N ILE A 15 -0.01 5.08 -3.21
CA ILE A 15 -0.54 4.78 -4.56
C ILE A 15 -0.09 3.40 -5.00
N ALA A 16 1.17 3.04 -4.77
CA ALA A 16 1.68 1.71 -5.08
C ALA A 16 0.95 0.61 -4.29
N ASN A 17 0.66 0.85 -3.01
CA ASN A 17 -0.10 -0.11 -2.19
C ASN A 17 -1.54 -0.29 -2.71
N ILE A 18 -2.20 0.79 -3.09
CA ILE A 18 -3.54 0.76 -3.69
C ILE A 18 -3.49 -0.05 -4.99
N ASN A 19 -2.53 0.24 -5.86
CA ASN A 19 -2.39 -0.43 -7.14
C ASN A 19 -2.01 -1.90 -6.98
N ALA A 20 -1.10 -2.25 -6.05
CA ALA A 20 -0.76 -3.63 -5.76
C ALA A 20 -1.99 -4.43 -5.26
N PHE A 21 -2.81 -3.84 -4.40
CA PHE A 21 -4.06 -4.43 -3.95
C PHE A 21 -5.04 -4.64 -5.11
N ALA A 22 -5.22 -3.61 -5.96
CA ALA A 22 -6.14 -3.66 -7.09
C ALA A 22 -5.69 -4.70 -8.14
N ILE A 23 -4.39 -4.74 -8.47
CA ILE A 23 -3.81 -5.73 -9.38
C ILE A 23 -4.00 -7.14 -8.80
N GLY A 24 -3.72 -7.34 -7.51
CA GLY A 24 -3.93 -8.62 -6.84
C GLY A 24 -5.40 -9.08 -6.88
N ALA A 25 -6.34 -8.18 -6.63
CA ALA A 25 -7.76 -8.47 -6.74
C ALA A 25 -8.15 -8.88 -8.17
N LYS A 26 -7.62 -8.17 -9.18
CA LYS A 26 -7.88 -8.46 -10.60
C LYS A 26 -7.27 -9.80 -11.05
N MET A 27 -6.14 -10.20 -10.49
CA MET A 27 -5.51 -11.52 -10.79
C MET A 27 -6.42 -12.69 -10.46
N VAL A 28 -7.16 -12.62 -9.34
CA VAL A 28 -8.06 -13.70 -8.91
C VAL A 28 -9.48 -13.50 -9.44
N ASN A 29 -9.88 -12.28 -9.70
CA ASN A 29 -11.15 -11.93 -10.31
C ASN A 29 -10.99 -10.80 -11.33
N PRO A 30 -10.93 -11.11 -12.65
CA PRO A 30 -10.75 -10.11 -13.69
C PRO A 30 -11.83 -9.01 -13.73
N ARG A 31 -12.97 -9.23 -13.08
CA ARG A 31 -14.08 -8.26 -12.97
C ARG A 31 -14.01 -7.43 -11.68
N ALA A 32 -13.04 -7.69 -10.81
CA ALA A 32 -12.91 -6.97 -9.54
C ALA A 32 -12.72 -5.46 -9.78
N LYS A 33 -13.53 -4.67 -9.10
CA LYS A 33 -13.38 -3.22 -8.97
C LYS A 33 -12.95 -2.89 -7.56
N VAL A 34 -12.04 -1.96 -7.42
CA VAL A 34 -11.56 -1.44 -6.14
C VAL A 34 -11.99 0.02 -6.04
N TYR A 35 -12.95 0.30 -5.17
CA TYR A 35 -13.40 1.66 -4.92
C TYR A 35 -12.47 2.31 -3.91
N LEU A 36 -11.94 3.47 -4.27
CA LEU A 36 -10.96 4.21 -3.48
C LEU A 36 -11.61 5.46 -2.92
N GLU A 37 -11.66 5.53 -1.59
CA GLU A 37 -12.11 6.71 -0.87
C GLU A 37 -10.99 7.21 0.05
N TRP A 38 -10.83 8.53 0.14
CA TRP A 38 -9.76 9.17 0.89
C TRP A 38 -10.32 9.85 2.13
N SER A 39 -10.03 9.33 3.31
CA SER A 39 -10.43 9.96 4.58
C SER A 39 -9.78 11.33 4.83
N SER A 40 -8.78 11.69 4.04
CA SER A 40 -8.09 13.00 4.09
C SER A 40 -8.75 14.08 3.24
N MET A 41 -9.75 13.75 2.44
CA MET A 41 -10.51 14.75 1.68
C MET A 41 -11.47 15.53 2.58
N LYS A 42 -11.77 16.78 2.16
CA LYS A 42 -12.77 17.61 2.81
C LYS A 42 -14.17 17.06 2.57
N ASP A 43 -15.05 17.25 3.54
CA ASP A 43 -16.49 17.04 3.42
C ASP A 43 -16.93 15.62 2.97
N ILE A 44 -16.13 14.59 3.32
CA ILE A 44 -16.45 13.19 3.02
C ILE A 44 -16.80 12.43 4.30
N ASP A 45 -17.98 11.80 4.32
CA ASP A 45 -18.34 10.74 5.25
C ASP A 45 -18.03 9.37 4.61
N ILE A 46 -16.92 8.79 5.04
CA ILE A 46 -16.46 7.49 4.52
C ILE A 46 -17.47 6.37 4.83
N ALA A 47 -18.13 6.40 5.98
CA ALA A 47 -19.07 5.35 6.37
C ALA A 47 -20.33 5.37 5.47
N GLU A 48 -20.82 6.56 5.14
CA GLU A 48 -21.95 6.73 4.22
C GLU A 48 -21.55 6.28 2.80
N ARG A 49 -20.38 6.71 2.32
CA ARG A 49 -19.86 6.32 1.00
C ARG A 49 -19.68 4.82 0.85
N LEU A 50 -19.15 4.13 1.85
CA LEU A 50 -19.00 2.67 1.83
C LEU A 50 -20.34 1.94 1.76
N LYS A 51 -21.38 2.48 2.44
CA LYS A 51 -22.75 1.96 2.36
C LYS A 51 -23.36 2.15 0.96
N GLU A 52 -23.21 3.35 0.39
CA GLU A 52 -23.69 3.66 -0.97
C GLU A 52 -23.08 2.73 -2.02
N ILE A 53 -21.77 2.47 -1.92
CA ILE A 53 -21.04 1.57 -2.83
C ILE A 53 -21.47 0.11 -2.64
N GLY A 54 -22.01 -0.26 -1.47
CA GLY A 54 -22.35 -1.63 -1.15
C GLY A 54 -21.11 -2.53 -1.04
N ALA A 55 -20.01 -2.00 -0.52
CA ALA A 55 -18.75 -2.71 -0.43
C ALA A 55 -18.85 -3.89 0.54
N GLY A 56 -18.75 -5.11 0.04
CA GLY A 56 -18.78 -6.32 0.86
C GLY A 56 -17.43 -6.65 1.51
N CYS A 57 -16.35 -6.05 1.03
CA CYS A 57 -15.00 -6.25 1.53
C CYS A 57 -14.27 -4.90 1.58
N ILE A 58 -13.70 -4.58 2.71
CA ILE A 58 -13.06 -3.30 2.98
C ILE A 58 -11.60 -3.52 3.37
N SER A 59 -10.70 -2.77 2.75
CA SER A 59 -9.32 -2.64 3.19
C SER A 59 -9.21 -1.35 4.00
N GLY A 60 -9.18 -1.50 5.31
CA GLY A 60 -9.14 -0.40 6.28
C GLY A 60 -7.74 -0.12 6.82
N LYS A 61 -7.70 0.51 7.98
CA LYS A 61 -6.46 0.79 8.71
C LYS A 61 -5.77 -0.49 9.13
N ASP A 62 -4.45 -0.47 9.17
CA ASP A 62 -3.70 -1.49 9.91
C ASP A 62 -3.85 -1.23 11.42
N MET A 63 -3.83 -2.30 12.22
CA MET A 63 -3.86 -2.17 13.66
C MET A 63 -2.56 -1.52 14.14
N VAL A 64 -2.65 -0.27 14.58
CA VAL A 64 -1.49 0.51 15.03
C VAL A 64 -1.39 0.51 16.55
N ILE A 65 -2.53 0.51 17.25
CA ILE A 65 -2.60 0.58 18.72
C ILE A 65 -3.73 -0.34 19.17
N PRO A 66 -3.50 -1.30 20.08
CA PRO A 66 -4.52 -2.22 20.56
C PRO A 66 -5.50 -1.59 21.58
N GLU A 67 -5.51 -0.28 21.76
CA GLU A 67 -6.36 0.43 22.72
C GLU A 67 -7.84 0.43 22.35
N GLU A 68 -8.13 0.34 21.06
CA GLU A 68 -9.51 0.20 20.58
C GLU A 68 -9.73 -1.23 20.11
N SER A 69 -10.63 -1.95 20.75
CA SER A 69 -11.01 -3.32 20.37
C SER A 69 -11.92 -3.35 19.16
N THR A 70 -11.58 -2.60 18.12
CA THR A 70 -12.26 -2.67 16.83
C THR A 70 -11.75 -3.85 16.00
N ARG A 71 -12.62 -4.46 15.24
CA ARG A 71 -12.26 -5.49 14.24
C ARG A 71 -12.13 -4.91 12.82
N GLU A 72 -12.24 -3.60 12.68
CA GLU A 72 -12.16 -2.87 11.42
C GLU A 72 -10.72 -2.47 11.10
N PHE A 73 -9.86 -3.46 10.93
CA PHE A 73 -8.47 -3.28 10.56
C PHE A 73 -8.04 -4.27 9.47
N GLY A 74 -7.03 -3.92 8.69
CA GLY A 74 -6.57 -4.71 7.56
C GLY A 74 -7.68 -4.94 6.55
N LEU A 75 -7.79 -6.16 6.05
CA LEU A 75 -8.85 -6.59 5.16
C LEU A 75 -9.97 -7.26 5.97
N TYR A 76 -11.19 -6.77 5.85
CA TYR A 76 -12.36 -7.28 6.56
C TYR A 76 -13.64 -7.24 5.71
N THR A 77 -14.64 -8.01 6.11
CA THR A 77 -15.98 -8.00 5.54
C THR A 77 -16.98 -7.48 6.57
N LEU A 78 -18.02 -6.80 6.08
CA LEU A 78 -19.21 -6.46 6.85
C LEU A 78 -20.27 -7.51 6.60
N ASP A 79 -20.79 -8.12 7.66
CA ASP A 79 -21.88 -9.09 7.64
C ASP A 79 -22.98 -8.56 8.60
N GLY A 80 -23.84 -7.71 8.07
CA GLY A 80 -24.79 -6.93 8.87
C GLY A 80 -24.04 -5.98 9.82
N GLU A 81 -24.28 -6.14 11.13
CA GLU A 81 -23.60 -5.34 12.17
C GLU A 81 -22.25 -5.96 12.62
N HIS A 82 -21.85 -7.10 12.03
CA HIS A 82 -20.66 -7.81 12.44
C HIS A 82 -19.51 -7.62 11.46
N THR A 83 -18.37 -7.20 11.99
CA THR A 83 -17.11 -7.13 11.23
C THR A 83 -16.34 -8.43 11.37
N ARG A 84 -15.91 -8.99 10.24
CA ARG A 84 -15.08 -10.20 10.20
C ARG A 84 -13.74 -9.88 9.56
N SER A 85 -12.68 -9.89 10.34
CA SER A 85 -11.31 -9.73 9.84
C SER A 85 -10.91 -10.92 8.96
N LEU A 86 -10.25 -10.65 7.85
CA LEU A 86 -9.75 -11.65 6.90
C LEU A 86 -8.23 -11.76 6.92
N ALA A 87 -7.53 -10.65 6.69
CA ALA A 87 -6.08 -10.63 6.64
C ALA A 87 -5.56 -9.23 7.02
N MET A 88 -4.30 -9.17 7.45
CA MET A 88 -3.62 -7.89 7.65
C MET A 88 -2.12 -8.05 7.37
N PRO A 89 -1.44 -6.98 6.95
CA PRO A 89 0.02 -6.97 6.88
C PRO A 89 0.60 -7.01 8.31
N LEU A 90 1.75 -7.65 8.42
CA LEU A 90 2.54 -7.71 9.65
C LEU A 90 3.93 -7.18 9.37
N TRP A 91 4.40 -6.27 10.22
CA TRP A 91 5.73 -5.70 10.16
C TRP A 91 6.62 -6.33 11.26
N HIS A 92 7.65 -7.03 10.85
CA HIS A 92 8.67 -7.58 11.76
C HIS A 92 9.76 -6.54 12.04
N TRP A 93 9.43 -5.53 12.83
CA TRP A 93 10.35 -4.44 13.18
C TRP A 93 11.66 -4.92 13.76
N GLY A 94 11.64 -5.99 14.57
CA GLY A 94 12.86 -6.60 15.10
C GLY A 94 13.83 -7.04 14.01
N LYS A 95 13.34 -7.69 12.95
CA LYS A 95 14.16 -8.08 11.79
C LYS A 95 14.67 -6.87 11.01
N PHE A 96 13.85 -5.83 10.88
CA PHE A 96 14.27 -4.58 10.25
C PHE A 96 15.46 -3.96 11.00
N TYR A 97 15.35 -3.79 12.31
CA TYR A 97 16.41 -3.21 13.12
C TYR A 97 17.66 -4.09 13.17
N GLU A 98 17.50 -5.41 13.23
CA GLU A 98 18.63 -6.34 13.17
C GLU A 98 19.43 -6.17 11.86
N GLN A 99 18.75 -6.12 10.73
CA GLN A 99 19.40 -5.92 9.42
C GLN A 99 20.06 -4.54 9.33
N LEU A 100 19.40 -3.50 9.85
CA LEU A 100 19.96 -2.16 9.89
C LEU A 100 21.27 -2.12 10.69
N ILE A 101 21.28 -2.71 11.87
CA ILE A 101 22.47 -2.77 12.73
C ILE A 101 23.59 -3.56 12.03
N ARG A 102 23.30 -4.70 11.40
CA ARG A 102 24.26 -5.45 10.61
C ARG A 102 24.89 -4.60 9.49
N THR A 103 24.07 -3.87 8.73
CA THR A 103 24.53 -2.98 7.66
C THR A 103 25.52 -1.92 8.18
N ILE A 104 25.28 -1.40 9.40
CA ILE A 104 26.18 -0.46 10.06
C ILE A 104 27.48 -1.15 10.50
N MET A 105 27.38 -2.31 11.13
CA MET A 105 28.54 -3.05 11.64
C MET A 105 29.44 -3.55 10.53
N ASP A 106 28.88 -3.97 9.40
CA ASP A 106 29.61 -4.44 8.22
C ASP A 106 30.23 -3.29 7.40
N GLY A 107 30.06 -2.03 7.84
CA GLY A 107 30.60 -0.85 7.15
C GLY A 107 29.98 -0.58 5.78
N THR A 108 28.88 -1.27 5.44
CA THR A 108 28.15 -1.04 4.19
C THR A 108 27.22 0.16 4.26
N TRP A 109 27.02 0.69 5.47
CA TRP A 109 26.35 1.96 5.69
C TRP A 109 27.23 3.10 5.18
N LYS A 110 26.89 3.65 4.05
CA LYS A 110 27.54 4.85 3.53
C LYS A 110 26.83 6.08 4.08
N TYR A 111 27.38 6.68 5.10
CA TYR A 111 27.05 8.03 5.51
C TYR A 111 27.77 8.97 4.54
N ASP A 112 27.01 9.58 3.63
CA ASP A 112 27.59 10.60 2.73
C ASP A 112 27.65 11.92 3.50
N ASP A 113 28.83 12.18 4.06
CA ASP A 113 29.11 13.34 4.93
C ASP A 113 29.07 14.67 4.15
N ASN A 114 29.00 14.62 2.81
CA ASN A 114 29.05 15.80 1.95
C ASN A 114 27.68 16.30 1.47
N SER A 115 26.58 15.62 1.78
CA SER A 115 25.26 16.11 1.43
C SER A 115 24.60 16.77 2.62
N TYR A 116 24.56 18.11 2.62
CA TYR A 116 23.75 18.92 3.54
C TYR A 116 22.23 18.65 3.41
N GLU A 117 21.82 17.88 2.45
CA GLU A 117 20.45 17.42 2.30
C GLU A 117 20.25 16.15 3.13
N LYS A 118 19.40 16.24 4.16
CA LYS A 118 18.91 15.11 4.93
C LYS A 118 18.09 14.22 4.00
N LYS A 119 18.74 13.32 3.25
CA LYS A 119 18.05 12.32 2.43
C LYS A 119 17.41 11.30 3.35
N ALA A 120 16.12 11.07 3.17
CA ALA A 120 15.44 9.96 3.83
C ALA A 120 16.09 8.65 3.34
N ILE A 121 16.43 7.79 4.30
CA ILE A 121 16.99 6.48 3.98
C ILE A 121 15.84 5.55 3.65
N ASN A 122 15.78 5.12 2.40
CA ASN A 122 14.78 4.19 1.92
C ASN A 122 15.36 2.77 1.86
N TYR A 123 14.86 1.88 2.73
CA TYR A 123 15.16 0.46 2.66
C TYR A 123 14.02 -0.29 2.02
N TRP A 124 14.33 -1.04 0.95
CA TRP A 124 13.40 -1.90 0.23
C TRP A 124 13.36 -3.31 0.81
N TRP A 125 13.32 -3.43 2.11
CA TRP A 125 13.22 -4.70 2.80
C TRP A 125 11.75 -5.08 2.97
N GLY A 126 11.29 -5.96 2.10
CA GLY A 126 9.93 -6.47 2.09
C GLY A 126 9.83 -7.91 2.60
N MET A 127 8.95 -8.66 1.96
CA MET A 127 8.70 -10.08 2.29
C MET A 127 9.94 -10.96 2.05
N SER A 128 10.72 -10.69 0.99
CA SER A 128 11.97 -11.43 0.71
C SER A 128 13.02 -11.29 1.79
N ALA A 129 13.04 -10.16 2.48
CA ALA A 129 13.90 -9.91 3.64
C ALA A 129 13.26 -10.34 4.97
N GLY A 130 12.03 -10.85 4.93
CA GLY A 130 11.28 -11.26 6.12
C GLY A 130 10.81 -10.11 7.00
N VAL A 131 10.88 -8.87 6.52
CA VAL A 131 10.47 -7.67 7.26
C VAL A 131 8.97 -7.47 7.20
N ILE A 132 8.32 -7.87 6.10
CA ILE A 132 6.88 -7.82 5.93
C ILE A 132 6.33 -9.24 5.80
N ASP A 133 5.18 -9.48 6.41
CA ASP A 133 4.42 -10.72 6.28
C ASP A 133 2.92 -10.41 6.20
N VAL A 134 2.08 -11.43 6.00
CA VAL A 134 0.63 -11.33 6.02
C VAL A 134 0.07 -12.34 7.01
N ILE A 135 -0.73 -11.87 7.95
CA ILE A 135 -1.50 -12.72 8.86
C ILE A 135 -2.90 -12.92 8.29
N CYS A 136 -3.35 -14.17 8.26
CA CYS A 136 -4.67 -14.56 7.81
C CYS A 136 -5.55 -15.00 8.97
N SER A 137 -6.80 -14.59 8.93
CA SER A 137 -7.82 -15.08 9.86
C SER A 137 -8.04 -16.58 9.74
N LYS A 138 -8.45 -17.22 10.84
CA LYS A 138 -8.90 -18.61 10.83
C LYS A 138 -10.16 -18.84 9.98
N ASN A 139 -10.91 -17.76 9.74
CA ASN A 139 -12.17 -17.79 8.98
C ASN A 139 -11.99 -17.88 7.46
N ILE A 140 -10.77 -17.73 6.95
CA ILE A 140 -10.49 -17.87 5.51
C ILE A 140 -10.51 -19.36 5.15
N PRO A 141 -11.18 -19.77 4.04
CA PRO A 141 -11.17 -21.15 3.55
C PRO A 141 -9.75 -21.69 3.35
N ALA A 142 -9.57 -22.99 3.57
CA ALA A 142 -8.26 -23.64 3.50
C ALA A 142 -7.61 -23.49 2.11
N GLU A 143 -8.41 -23.59 1.05
CA GLU A 143 -7.98 -23.44 -0.35
C GLU A 143 -7.46 -22.02 -0.62
N THR A 144 -8.16 -21.03 -0.10
CA THR A 144 -7.73 -19.61 -0.21
C THR A 144 -6.42 -19.39 0.54
N LYS A 145 -6.26 -19.94 1.74
CA LYS A 145 -4.99 -19.87 2.49
C LYS A 145 -3.85 -20.51 1.71
N ARG A 146 -4.10 -21.66 1.09
CA ARG A 146 -3.10 -22.36 0.26
C ARG A 146 -2.67 -21.51 -0.94
N LEU A 147 -3.62 -20.85 -1.63
CA LEU A 147 -3.32 -19.94 -2.72
C LEU A 147 -2.50 -18.73 -2.24
N MET A 148 -2.87 -18.15 -1.12
CA MET A 148 -2.12 -17.03 -0.52
C MET A 148 -0.68 -17.43 -0.18
N GLU A 149 -0.47 -18.63 0.38
CA GLU A 149 0.86 -19.13 0.71
C GLU A 149 1.73 -19.33 -0.55
N LEU A 150 1.15 -19.87 -1.63
CA LEU A 150 1.83 -20.01 -2.93
C LEU A 150 2.23 -18.64 -3.50
N LEU A 151 1.34 -17.64 -3.48
CA LEU A 151 1.65 -16.29 -3.93
C LEU A 151 2.72 -15.63 -3.06
N LYS A 152 2.64 -15.79 -1.74
CA LYS A 152 3.63 -15.31 -0.80
C LYS A 152 5.01 -15.89 -1.10
N GLN A 153 5.12 -17.20 -1.30
CA GLN A 153 6.38 -17.85 -1.68
C GLN A 153 6.93 -17.34 -3.00
N SER A 154 6.07 -17.07 -3.98
CA SER A 154 6.48 -16.50 -5.27
C SER A 154 7.01 -15.07 -5.12
N ILE A 155 6.46 -14.27 -4.20
CA ILE A 155 6.95 -12.93 -3.88
C ILE A 155 8.29 -13.02 -3.14
N VAL A 156 8.39 -13.89 -2.13
CA VAL A 156 9.61 -14.09 -1.33
C VAL A 156 10.77 -14.55 -2.21
N SER A 157 10.53 -15.45 -3.15
CA SER A 157 11.51 -15.95 -4.11
C SER A 157 11.75 -14.98 -5.29
N GLN A 158 11.10 -13.82 -5.31
CA GLN A 158 11.19 -12.80 -6.36
C GLN A 158 10.77 -13.29 -7.77
N GLN A 159 10.05 -14.39 -7.83
CA GLN A 159 9.48 -14.91 -9.09
C GLN A 159 8.27 -14.10 -9.55
N PHE A 160 7.59 -13.46 -8.63
CA PHE A 160 6.43 -12.61 -8.88
C PHE A 160 6.60 -11.22 -8.25
N SER A 161 6.20 -10.20 -9.02
CA SER A 161 6.00 -8.82 -8.53
C SER A 161 4.70 -8.29 -9.10
N PRO A 162 3.85 -7.61 -8.33
CA PRO A 162 2.62 -7.03 -8.85
C PRO A 162 2.88 -5.97 -9.94
N PHE A 163 4.08 -5.39 -9.96
CA PHE A 163 4.49 -4.35 -10.90
C PHE A 163 5.43 -4.89 -11.98
N SER A 164 5.21 -6.12 -12.42
CA SER A 164 5.90 -6.73 -13.55
C SER A 164 4.93 -7.05 -14.69
N GLY A 165 5.43 -7.02 -15.93
CA GLY A 165 4.66 -7.33 -17.11
C GLY A 165 3.83 -6.16 -17.63
N ILE A 166 2.76 -6.45 -18.34
CA ILE A 166 1.91 -5.43 -18.96
C ILE A 166 1.03 -4.79 -17.88
N LEU A 167 1.12 -3.48 -17.73
CA LEU A 167 0.39 -2.71 -16.72
C LEU A 167 -0.48 -1.64 -17.39
N TYR A 168 -1.70 -1.52 -16.90
CA TYR A 168 -2.66 -0.51 -17.32
C TYR A 168 -3.08 0.36 -16.15
N SER A 169 -3.11 1.67 -16.43
CA SER A 169 -3.75 2.67 -15.57
C SER A 169 -5.16 2.96 -16.04
N GLN A 170 -5.88 3.78 -15.28
CA GLN A 170 -7.17 4.35 -15.70
C GLN A 170 -7.08 5.12 -17.03
N ASN A 171 -5.91 5.64 -17.38
CA ASN A 171 -5.67 6.46 -18.57
C ASN A 171 -5.02 5.70 -19.72
N GLY A 172 -4.83 4.40 -19.60
CA GLY A 172 -4.23 3.56 -20.65
C GLY A 172 -2.99 2.80 -20.18
N MET A 173 -2.22 2.29 -21.14
CA MET A 173 -1.06 1.46 -20.88
C MET A 173 0.08 2.28 -20.23
N VAL A 174 0.61 1.76 -19.12
CA VAL A 174 1.77 2.32 -18.40
C VAL A 174 3.04 1.57 -18.78
N GLN A 175 2.96 0.24 -18.87
CA GLN A 175 4.09 -0.63 -19.20
C GLN A 175 3.62 -1.70 -20.19
N GLY A 176 4.32 -1.84 -21.30
CA GLY A 176 3.92 -2.74 -22.41
C GLY A 176 4.83 -3.96 -22.57
N ASP A 177 5.99 -4.00 -21.94
CA ASP A 177 6.91 -5.15 -22.03
C ASP A 177 6.56 -6.21 -20.98
N PRO A 178 6.20 -7.44 -21.38
CA PRO A 178 5.87 -8.53 -20.46
C PRO A 178 7.00 -8.92 -19.50
N LYS A 179 8.25 -8.57 -19.80
CA LYS A 179 9.43 -8.91 -19.00
C LYS A 179 9.91 -7.76 -18.11
N GLN A 180 9.42 -6.56 -18.34
CA GLN A 180 9.81 -5.37 -17.58
C GLN A 180 9.21 -5.41 -16.17
N ARG A 181 9.93 -4.83 -15.21
CA ARG A 181 9.46 -4.55 -13.84
C ARG A 181 9.67 -3.08 -13.56
N LEU A 182 8.76 -2.48 -12.85
CA LEU A 182 8.98 -1.13 -12.33
C LEU A 182 10.13 -1.14 -11.32
N THR A 183 10.95 -0.13 -11.41
CA THR A 183 12.04 0.12 -10.46
C THR A 183 11.47 0.56 -9.10
N PRO A 184 12.23 0.43 -8.00
CA PRO A 184 11.84 0.98 -6.71
C PRO A 184 11.48 2.47 -6.76
N GLU A 185 12.19 3.26 -7.54
CA GLU A 185 11.92 4.69 -7.72
C GLU A 185 10.57 4.93 -8.41
N GLU A 186 10.27 4.21 -9.50
CA GLU A 186 8.99 4.29 -10.19
C GLU A 186 7.83 3.84 -9.29
N ILE A 187 8.05 2.86 -8.41
CA ILE A 187 7.04 2.39 -7.46
C ILE A 187 6.76 3.46 -6.40
N ILE A 188 7.79 4.07 -5.81
CA ILE A 188 7.60 5.05 -4.73
C ILE A 188 7.04 6.38 -5.25
N THR A 189 7.35 6.74 -6.48
CA THR A 189 6.90 7.98 -7.13
C THR A 189 5.65 7.79 -7.99
N MET A 190 4.98 6.63 -7.86
CA MET A 190 3.79 6.29 -8.65
C MET A 190 2.68 7.32 -8.47
N ASP A 191 2.19 7.87 -9.58
CA ASP A 191 1.21 8.95 -9.65
C ASP A 191 -0.05 8.58 -10.48
N TRP A 192 -0.26 7.29 -10.70
CA TRP A 192 -1.40 6.76 -11.48
C TRP A 192 -2.12 5.66 -10.70
N LEU A 193 -3.40 5.47 -10.99
CA LEU A 193 -4.22 4.39 -10.44
C LEU A 193 -4.42 3.29 -11.49
N ALA A 194 -4.42 2.02 -11.03
CA ALA A 194 -4.66 0.87 -11.87
C ALA A 194 -6.06 0.92 -12.51
N GLU A 195 -6.21 0.34 -13.68
CA GLU A 195 -7.43 0.41 -14.52
C GLU A 195 -8.71 -0.08 -13.84
N ASN A 196 -8.59 -0.95 -12.82
CA ASN A 196 -9.71 -1.48 -12.06
C ASN A 196 -9.99 -0.72 -10.75
N VAL A 197 -9.26 0.37 -10.48
CA VAL A 197 -9.54 1.28 -9.39
C VAL A 197 -10.60 2.29 -9.83
N VAL A 198 -11.62 2.47 -9.01
CA VAL A 198 -12.66 3.50 -9.17
C VAL A 198 -12.43 4.55 -8.10
N GLY A 199 -11.93 5.71 -8.50
CA GLY A 199 -11.56 6.80 -7.60
C GLY A 199 -10.52 7.71 -8.25
N ILE A 200 -10.03 8.67 -7.49
CA ILE A 200 -9.08 9.67 -7.96
C ILE A 200 -7.90 9.80 -6.99
N ILE A 201 -6.79 10.34 -7.44
CA ILE A 201 -5.74 10.87 -6.58
C ILE A 201 -6.11 12.33 -6.28
N PRO A 202 -6.36 12.70 -5.02
CA PRO A 202 -6.82 14.03 -4.67
C PRO A 202 -5.70 15.06 -4.90
N LYS A 203 -6.09 16.27 -5.28
CA LYS A 203 -5.18 17.41 -5.29
C LYS A 203 -4.97 17.93 -3.88
N THR A 204 -3.84 18.61 -3.64
CA THR A 204 -3.52 19.17 -2.32
C THR A 204 -4.60 20.14 -1.80
N GLU A 205 -5.24 20.87 -2.70
CA GLU A 205 -6.34 21.81 -2.37
C GLU A 205 -7.61 21.12 -1.84
N ASP A 206 -7.84 19.86 -2.25
CA ASP A 206 -9.01 19.07 -1.87
C ASP A 206 -8.83 18.38 -0.50
N LEU A 207 -7.62 18.43 0.03
CA LEU A 207 -7.28 17.78 1.30
C LEU A 207 -7.61 18.68 2.49
N GLN A 208 -7.94 18.02 3.60
CA GLN A 208 -8.06 18.69 4.89
C GLN A 208 -6.75 19.39 5.26
N GLU A 209 -6.83 20.52 5.95
CA GLU A 209 -5.66 21.34 6.29
C GLU A 209 -4.57 20.55 7.05
N GLN A 210 -4.98 19.60 7.88
CA GLN A 210 -4.06 18.74 8.64
C GLN A 210 -3.28 17.75 7.75
N ALA A 211 -3.79 17.42 6.57
CA ALA A 211 -3.16 16.48 5.63
C ALA A 211 -2.17 17.17 4.69
N LYS A 212 -2.37 18.45 4.39
CA LYS A 212 -1.54 19.24 3.46
C LYS A 212 -0.05 19.26 3.79
N PRO A 213 0.37 19.50 5.05
CA PRO A 213 1.80 19.54 5.38
C PRO A 213 2.51 18.22 5.12
N VAL A 214 1.80 17.09 5.28
CA VAL A 214 2.37 15.75 5.07
C VAL A 214 2.62 15.51 3.57
N THR A 215 1.74 15.97 2.70
CA THR A 215 1.91 15.86 1.24
C THR A 215 3.09 16.68 0.74
N LEU A 216 3.28 17.88 1.28
CA LEU A 216 4.37 18.76 0.90
C LEU A 216 5.74 18.26 1.37
N GLN A 217 5.81 17.73 2.59
CA GLN A 217 7.05 17.21 3.16
C GLN A 217 7.58 15.97 2.44
N GLN A 218 6.71 15.19 1.85
CA GLN A 218 7.08 13.92 1.22
C GLN A 218 7.32 14.03 -0.30
N GLY A 219 7.23 15.21 -0.86
CA GLY A 219 7.54 15.46 -2.27
C GLY A 219 6.56 14.81 -3.26
N VAL A 220 5.37 14.38 -2.78
CA VAL A 220 4.36 13.71 -3.62
C VAL A 220 3.72 14.67 -4.62
N ASN A 221 3.69 15.96 -4.30
CA ASN A 221 3.25 17.02 -5.18
C ASN A 221 4.43 17.94 -5.54
N LYS A 222 5.43 17.41 -6.22
CA LYS A 222 6.33 18.29 -6.97
C LYS A 222 5.49 18.91 -8.09
N GLU A 223 5.12 20.17 -7.95
CA GLU A 223 4.72 20.95 -9.11
C GLU A 223 5.81 20.77 -10.16
N LYS A 224 5.45 20.28 -11.36
CA LYS A 224 6.36 20.13 -12.48
C LYS A 224 6.94 21.54 -12.78
N GLY A 225 8.10 21.87 -12.21
CA GLY A 225 8.72 23.17 -12.47
C GLY A 225 9.74 23.66 -11.47
N GLN A 226 9.98 22.98 -10.36
CA GLN A 226 11.06 23.35 -9.44
C GLN A 226 12.07 22.20 -9.31
N ILE A 227 12.98 22.15 -10.25
CA ILE A 227 14.33 21.58 -10.15
C ILE A 227 15.29 22.75 -10.24
#